data_f7c6eb9cb2cb499a5e845f8b5ce98295
#
_entry.id   f7c6eb9cb2cb499a5e845f8b5ce98295
#
_cell.length_a   1.000
_cell.length_b   1.000
_cell.length_c   1.000
_cell.angle_alpha   90.00
_cell.angle_beta   90.00
_cell.angle_gamma   90.00
#
_symmetry.space_group_name_H-M   'P 1'
#
loop_
_entity.id
_entity.type
_entity.pdbx_description
1 polymer ?
#
loop_
_entity_poly.entity_id
_entity_poly.type
_entity_poly.pdbx_seq_one_letter_code
_entity_poly.pdbx_strand_id
1 'polypeptide(L)'
;MLTAGCGQNTARQTALNAGLPINKSAFTINHVCGSGLKAVQLAAQLVLCGDAKMVGASGQESMSQAAHVLPNNRVSKKLGDLSLVDSLIKDGLWNSRENIHMGITA
;
A
#
# COMPACT_ATOMS: atom_id res chain seq x y z
N MET A 1 -1.73 0.03 -1.38
CA MET A 1 -0.61 0.54 -2.18
C MET A 1 -0.13 1.89 -1.64
N LEU A 2 -0.98 2.90 -1.64
CA LEU A 2 -0.65 4.25 -1.16
C LEU A 2 -0.79 4.35 0.36
N THR A 3 0.28 4.03 1.09
CA THR A 3 0.24 3.92 2.57
C THR A 3 1.01 5.01 3.30
N ALA A 4 1.58 5.98 2.58
CA ALA A 4 2.30 7.09 3.19
C ALA A 4 1.38 7.89 4.12
N GLY A 5 1.77 8.00 5.40
CA GLY A 5 0.98 8.71 6.42
C GLY A 5 -0.24 7.96 6.97
N CYS A 6 -0.54 6.74 6.50
CA CYS A 6 -1.70 5.96 6.97
C CYS A 6 -1.46 5.20 8.29
N GLY A 7 -0.29 5.32 8.87
CA GLY A 7 0.10 4.57 10.07
C GLY A 7 0.61 3.17 9.76
N GLN A 8 0.87 2.41 10.81
CA GLN A 8 1.42 1.07 10.69
C GLN A 8 0.37 0.08 10.20
N ASN A 9 0.73 -0.78 9.24
CA ASN A 9 -0.02 -1.96 8.84
C ASN A 9 -1.53 -1.72 8.69
N THR A 10 -1.93 -1.12 7.59
CA THR A 10 -3.32 -0.74 7.32
C THR A 10 -4.30 -1.91 7.38
N ALA A 11 -3.89 -3.12 7.00
CA ALA A 11 -4.70 -4.33 7.15
C ALA A 11 -4.99 -4.63 8.63
N ARG A 12 -3.99 -4.46 9.50
CA ARG A 12 -4.17 -4.65 10.95
C ARG A 12 -5.13 -3.63 11.55
N GLN A 13 -5.00 -2.36 11.16
CA GLN A 13 -5.92 -1.32 11.59
C GLN A 13 -7.36 -1.64 11.16
N THR A 14 -7.56 -2.04 9.92
CA THR A 14 -8.87 -2.44 9.39
C THR A 14 -9.44 -3.63 10.15
N ALA A 15 -8.65 -4.66 10.41
CA ALA A 15 -9.09 -5.85 11.14
C ALA A 15 -9.57 -5.50 12.56
N LEU A 16 -8.81 -4.69 13.29
CA LEU A 16 -9.18 -4.26 14.64
C LEU A 16 -10.41 -3.35 14.65
N ASN A 17 -10.49 -2.41 13.71
CA ASN A 17 -11.66 -1.52 13.59
C ASN A 17 -12.93 -2.27 13.19
N ALA A 18 -12.80 -3.38 12.48
CA ALA A 18 -13.90 -4.29 12.16
C ALA A 18 -14.29 -5.22 13.32
N GLY A 19 -13.62 -5.11 14.47
CA GLY A 19 -13.93 -5.90 15.67
C GLY A 19 -13.28 -7.30 15.69
N LEU A 20 -12.30 -7.59 14.83
CA LEU A 20 -11.59 -8.85 14.93
C LEU A 20 -10.77 -8.92 16.24
N PRO A 21 -10.67 -10.10 16.86
CA PRO A 21 -9.92 -10.28 18.09
C PRO A 21 -8.43 -9.89 17.94
N ILE A 22 -7.89 -9.25 18.95
CA ILE A 22 -6.51 -8.76 18.97
C ILE A 22 -5.45 -9.84 18.76
N ASN A 23 -5.77 -11.10 19.06
CA ASN A 23 -4.88 -12.24 18.87
C ASN A 23 -4.85 -12.78 17.43
N LYS A 24 -5.60 -12.18 16.50
CA LYS A 24 -5.54 -12.54 15.09
C LYS A 24 -4.51 -11.68 14.38
N SER A 25 -3.67 -12.31 13.58
CA SER A 25 -2.67 -11.61 12.79
C SER A 25 -3.29 -11.00 11.53
N ALA A 26 -2.70 -9.91 11.06
CA ALA A 26 -3.01 -9.32 9.77
C ALA A 26 -1.74 -8.68 9.21
N PHE A 27 -1.60 -8.68 7.88
CA PHE A 27 -0.50 -8.03 7.20
C PHE A 27 -0.96 -7.37 5.91
N THR A 28 -0.26 -6.33 5.52
CA THR A 28 -0.50 -5.58 4.29
C THR A 28 0.49 -6.02 3.23
N ILE A 29 0.02 -6.16 2.00
CA ILE A 29 0.86 -6.48 0.84
C ILE A 29 0.80 -5.35 -0.17
N ASN A 30 1.83 -5.25 -0.99
CA ASN A 30 1.86 -4.33 -2.11
C ASN A 30 2.32 -5.06 -3.37
N HIS A 31 1.39 -5.24 -4.31
CA HIS A 31 1.61 -5.70 -5.67
C HIS A 31 0.97 -4.71 -6.64
N VAL A 32 1.07 -3.44 -6.31
CA VAL A 32 0.45 -2.31 -7.03
C VAL A 32 -1.03 -2.61 -7.30
N CYS A 33 -1.53 -2.43 -8.52
CA CYS A 33 -2.93 -2.69 -8.90
C CYS A 33 -3.36 -4.15 -8.71
N GLY A 34 -2.42 -5.09 -8.70
CA GLY A 34 -2.67 -6.53 -8.48
C GLY A 34 -2.79 -6.94 -7.00
N SER A 35 -2.67 -6.02 -6.04
CA SER A 35 -2.61 -6.34 -4.61
C SER A 35 -3.84 -7.11 -4.12
N GLY A 36 -5.05 -6.71 -4.53
CA GLY A 36 -6.28 -7.39 -4.11
C GLY A 36 -6.33 -8.85 -4.56
N LEU A 37 -6.01 -9.12 -5.83
CA LEU A 37 -5.94 -10.49 -6.35
C LEU A 37 -4.82 -11.29 -5.67
N LYS A 38 -3.67 -10.65 -5.42
CA LYS A 38 -2.56 -11.29 -4.69
C LYS A 38 -2.94 -11.64 -3.25
N ALA A 39 -3.73 -10.80 -2.58
CA ALA A 39 -4.25 -11.11 -1.24
C ALA A 39 -5.12 -12.38 -1.24
N VAL A 40 -6.02 -12.52 -2.23
CA VAL A 40 -6.84 -13.74 -2.39
C VAL A 40 -5.98 -14.97 -2.65
N GLN A 41 -4.97 -14.86 -3.52
CA GLN A 41 -4.04 -15.95 -3.80
C GLN A 41 -3.30 -16.40 -2.53
N LEU A 42 -2.77 -15.47 -1.74
CA LEU A 42 -2.08 -15.77 -0.49
C LEU A 42 -3.02 -16.39 0.55
N ALA A 43 -4.25 -15.90 0.65
CA ALA A 43 -5.25 -16.47 1.54
C ALA A 43 -5.56 -17.93 1.18
N ALA A 44 -5.74 -18.23 -0.11
CA ALA A 44 -5.93 -19.60 -0.58
C ALA A 44 -4.74 -20.51 -0.23
N GLN A 45 -3.51 -20.02 -0.41
CA GLN A 45 -2.29 -20.74 -0.05
C GLN A 45 -2.24 -21.06 1.45
N LEU A 46 -2.53 -20.09 2.33
CA LEU A 46 -2.55 -20.29 3.78
C LEU A 46 -3.55 -21.38 4.21
N VAL A 47 -4.73 -21.41 3.58
CA VAL A 47 -5.74 -22.44 3.85
C VAL A 47 -5.31 -23.80 3.31
N LEU A 48 -4.78 -23.87 2.10
CA LEU A 48 -4.31 -25.12 1.48
C LEU A 48 -3.13 -25.74 2.22
N CYS A 49 -2.22 -24.92 2.75
CA CYS A 49 -1.08 -25.38 3.55
C CYS A 49 -1.47 -25.79 4.99
N GLY A 50 -2.68 -25.50 5.41
CA GLY A 50 -3.14 -25.80 6.77
C GLY A 50 -2.72 -24.76 7.83
N ASP A 51 -2.07 -23.67 7.44
CA ASP A 51 -1.63 -22.61 8.35
C ASP A 51 -2.81 -21.82 8.93
N ALA A 52 -3.93 -21.80 8.23
CA ALA A 52 -5.16 -21.15 8.67
C ALA A 52 -6.40 -21.91 8.22
N LYS A 53 -7.43 -21.92 9.05
CA LYS A 53 -8.75 -22.47 8.69
C LYS A 53 -9.62 -21.45 7.96
N MET A 54 -9.39 -20.18 8.18
CA MET A 54 -10.14 -19.05 7.59
C MET A 54 -9.22 -17.86 7.46
N VAL A 55 -9.27 -17.19 6.32
CA VAL A 55 -8.49 -15.99 6.02
C VAL A 55 -9.40 -14.96 5.36
N GLY A 56 -9.42 -13.74 5.88
CA GLY A 56 -10.02 -12.59 5.21
C GLY A 56 -9.03 -11.97 4.24
N ALA A 57 -9.39 -11.86 2.96
CA ALA A 57 -8.62 -11.17 1.94
C ALA A 57 -9.41 -10.00 1.39
N SER A 58 -8.81 -8.82 1.35
CA SER A 58 -9.46 -7.62 0.84
C SER A 58 -8.45 -6.63 0.25
N GLY A 59 -8.96 -5.58 -0.38
CA GLY A 59 -8.19 -4.43 -0.82
C GLY A 59 -8.87 -3.15 -0.36
N GLN A 60 -8.06 -2.12 -0.14
CA GLN A 60 -8.53 -0.77 0.14
C GLN A 60 -7.57 0.25 -0.45
N GLU A 61 -8.07 1.37 -0.92
CA GLU A 61 -7.28 2.47 -1.43
C GLU A 61 -8.05 3.78 -1.29
N SER A 62 -7.39 4.84 -0.85
CA SER A 62 -7.97 6.19 -0.79
C SER A 62 -7.10 7.14 -1.58
N MET A 63 -7.33 7.22 -2.89
CA MET A 63 -6.53 8.05 -3.79
C MET A 63 -6.63 9.54 -3.48
N SER A 64 -7.82 10.01 -3.10
CA SER A 64 -8.05 11.41 -2.75
C SER A 64 -7.32 11.87 -1.49
N GLN A 65 -6.87 10.93 -0.66
CA GLN A 65 -6.08 11.19 0.55
C GLN A 65 -4.60 10.83 0.40
N ALA A 66 -4.15 10.51 -0.80
CA ALA A 66 -2.75 10.24 -1.07
C ALA A 66 -1.87 11.46 -0.69
N ALA A 67 -0.83 11.21 0.07
CA ALA A 67 0.03 12.27 0.58
C ALA A 67 0.96 12.82 -0.50
N HIS A 68 1.28 14.12 -0.40
CA HIS A 68 2.49 14.65 -1.02
C HIS A 68 3.66 14.45 -0.07
N VAL A 69 4.77 13.96 -0.57
CA VAL A 69 5.95 13.68 0.23
C VAL A 69 7.09 14.64 -0.11
N LEU A 70 7.87 14.99 0.90
CA LEU A 70 9.08 15.77 0.74
C LEU A 70 10.29 14.84 0.78
N PRO A 71 10.87 14.46 -0.38
CA PRO A 71 12.03 13.58 -0.42
C PRO A 71 13.26 14.21 0.23
N ASN A 72 14.11 13.38 0.79
CA ASN A 72 15.41 13.79 1.37
C ASN A 72 15.33 14.82 2.52
N ASN A 73 14.15 15.04 3.12
CA ASN A 73 14.00 16.01 4.19
C ASN A 73 14.72 15.62 5.51
N ARG A 74 15.17 14.37 5.65
CA ARG A 74 15.99 13.96 6.79
C ARG A 74 17.43 14.47 6.72
N VAL A 75 17.87 14.86 5.53
CA VAL A 75 19.14 15.53 5.30
C VAL A 75 18.81 16.99 5.05
N SER A 76 19.17 17.88 5.99
CA SER A 76 18.81 19.30 5.90
C SER A 76 19.36 19.95 4.63
N LYS A 77 18.46 20.51 3.84
CA LYS A 77 18.82 21.33 2.68
C LYS A 77 18.96 22.78 3.17
N LYS A 78 20.21 23.27 3.16
CA LYS A 78 20.55 24.60 3.69
C LYS A 78 20.22 25.75 2.73
N LEU A 79 20.05 25.46 1.44
CA LEU A 79 19.84 26.49 0.41
C LEU A 79 19.06 25.90 -0.77
N GLY A 80 18.21 26.73 -1.38
CA GLY A 80 17.41 26.39 -2.56
C GLY A 80 16.02 25.85 -2.25
N ASP A 81 15.20 25.65 -3.28
CA ASP A 81 13.80 25.25 -3.18
C ASP A 81 13.61 23.82 -2.74
N LEU A 82 12.47 23.54 -2.11
CA LEU A 82 11.98 22.21 -1.79
C LEU A 82 10.83 21.87 -2.72
N SER A 83 10.84 20.64 -3.26
CA SER A 83 9.78 20.13 -4.13
C SER A 83 9.01 19.01 -3.43
N LEU A 84 7.70 19.10 -3.44
CA LEU A 84 6.80 18.05 -3.00
C LEU A 84 6.51 17.09 -4.16
N VAL A 85 6.49 15.80 -3.86
CA VAL A 85 6.21 14.74 -4.82
C VAL A 85 4.83 14.15 -4.52
N ASP A 86 3.96 14.12 -5.51
CA ASP A 86 2.66 13.45 -5.42
C ASP A 86 2.88 11.92 -5.41
N SER A 87 2.58 11.30 -4.27
CA SER A 87 2.74 9.85 -4.11
C SER A 87 1.74 9.05 -4.94
N LEU A 88 0.57 9.60 -5.25
CA LEU A 88 -0.39 8.96 -6.14
C LEU A 88 0.21 8.69 -7.52
N ILE A 89 0.87 9.70 -8.08
CA ILE A 89 1.55 9.57 -9.37
C ILE A 89 2.81 8.72 -9.19
N LYS A 90 3.71 9.13 -8.31
CA LYS A 90 5.06 8.54 -8.20
C LYS A 90 5.05 7.05 -7.84
N ASP A 91 4.20 6.65 -6.91
CA ASP A 91 4.18 5.28 -6.38
C ASP A 91 3.07 4.42 -7.00
N GLY A 92 2.06 5.04 -7.60
CA GLY A 92 0.90 4.35 -8.14
C GLY A 92 0.80 4.35 -9.66
N LEU A 93 0.96 5.51 -10.29
CA LEU A 93 0.63 5.70 -11.71
C LEU A 93 1.84 5.90 -12.63
N TRP A 94 3.04 5.97 -12.10
CA TRP A 94 4.26 6.19 -12.86
C TRP A 94 5.02 4.88 -13.10
N ASN A 95 5.22 4.53 -14.36
CA ASN A 95 6.10 3.43 -14.75
C ASN A 95 7.56 3.90 -14.63
N SER A 96 8.23 3.49 -13.57
CA SER A 96 9.59 3.93 -13.26
C SER A 96 10.63 3.36 -14.22
N ARG A 97 10.34 2.24 -14.92
CA ARG A 97 11.25 1.63 -15.89
C ARG A 97 11.28 2.39 -17.22
N GLU A 98 10.09 2.73 -17.72
CA GLU A 98 9.94 3.39 -19.01
C GLU A 98 9.81 4.91 -18.87
N ASN A 99 9.71 5.40 -17.64
CA ASN A 99 9.58 6.81 -17.30
C ASN A 99 8.37 7.50 -17.93
N ILE A 100 7.23 6.80 -17.93
CA ILE A 100 5.97 7.29 -18.50
C ILE A 100 4.80 7.03 -17.53
N HIS A 101 3.71 7.76 -17.72
CA HIS A 101 2.48 7.54 -16.97
C HIS A 101 1.79 6.25 -17.45
N MET A 102 1.23 5.46 -16.52
CA MET A 102 0.55 4.19 -16.82
C MET A 102 -0.60 4.33 -17.83
N GLY A 103 -1.28 5.47 -17.88
CA GLY A 103 -2.28 5.76 -18.90
C GLY A 103 -1.75 5.82 -20.34
N ILE A 104 -0.43 5.90 -20.53
CA ILE A 104 0.20 5.83 -21.86
C ILE A 104 0.46 4.38 -22.27
N THR A 105 0.64 3.48 -21.29
CA THR A 105 0.90 2.05 -21.54
C THR A 105 -0.38 1.23 -21.72
N ALA A 106 -1.51 1.76 -21.32
CA ALA A 106 -2.82 1.15 -21.51
C ALA A 106 -3.37 1.49 -22.91
#